data_d607bc581ba3832865387cb3eb664207
#
_entry.id   d607bc581ba3832865387cb3eb664207
#
_cell.length_a   1.000
_cell.length_b   1.000
_cell.length_c   1.000
_cell.angle_alpha   90.00
_cell.angle_beta   90.00
_cell.angle_gamma   90.00
#
_symmetry.space_group_name_H-M   'P 1'
#
loop_
_entity.id
_entity.type
_entity.pdbx_description
1 polymer ?
#
loop_
_entity_poly.entity_id
_entity_poly.type
_entity_poly.pdbx_seq_one_letter_code
_entity_poly.pdbx_strand_id
1 'polypeptide(L)'
;MKRVFELSLAGLMICVATARVDGEPARVNRGHDPFLQISKAIADCPTPLGPFETEKEWLDDSHYRIERGNSCWIEGRCRLPNAYLYDAEIAESVQRRLANLNLATHWREQSTLWLTLQRRFIYVEGCVAPGFDKKTFLTELAKTADVERVIDNTITDPHAAQLPYRTQADPDKPMLDPGN
;
A
#
# COMPACT_ATOMS: atom_id res chain seq x y z
N MET A 1 66.68 -41.34 37.11
CA MET A 1 65.29 -41.61 36.66
C MET A 1 64.58 -40.27 36.60
N LYS A 2 64.44 -39.67 35.41
CA LYS A 2 63.67 -38.41 35.18
C LYS A 2 62.43 -38.80 34.43
N ARG A 3 61.28 -38.58 35.03
CA ARG A 3 59.97 -38.73 34.35
C ARG A 3 59.63 -37.41 33.67
N VAL A 4 59.43 -37.44 32.35
CA VAL A 4 58.94 -36.31 31.56
C VAL A 4 57.41 -36.41 31.56
N PHE A 5 56.76 -35.33 31.96
CA PHE A 5 55.31 -35.19 31.96
C PHE A 5 54.90 -34.46 30.69
N GLU A 6 54.25 -35.18 29.77
CA GLU A 6 53.65 -34.55 28.58
C GLU A 6 52.29 -33.96 28.92
N LEU A 7 52.17 -32.65 28.77
CA LEU A 7 50.87 -31.94 28.85
C LEU A 7 50.26 -31.98 27.44
N SER A 8 49.16 -32.73 27.30
CA SER A 8 48.31 -32.68 26.10
C SER A 8 47.33 -31.52 26.16
N LEU A 9 47.54 -30.49 25.34
CA LEU A 9 46.61 -29.34 25.21
C LEU A 9 45.49 -29.75 24.22
N ALA A 10 44.32 -30.12 24.75
CA ALA A 10 43.12 -30.30 23.90
C ALA A 10 42.51 -28.96 23.61
N GLY A 11 42.68 -28.46 22.38
CA GLY A 11 42.07 -27.25 21.89
C GLY A 11 40.56 -27.42 21.67
N LEU A 12 39.77 -26.75 22.50
CA LEU A 12 38.31 -26.68 22.33
C LEU A 12 37.98 -25.68 21.19
N MET A 13 37.64 -26.17 20.00
CA MET A 13 37.21 -25.36 18.87
C MET A 13 35.75 -24.96 19.05
N ILE A 14 35.50 -23.74 19.51
CA ILE A 14 34.13 -23.20 19.64
C ILE A 14 33.70 -22.75 18.23
N CYS A 15 32.84 -23.55 17.57
CA CYS A 15 32.10 -23.08 16.39
C CYS A 15 31.05 -22.06 16.80
N VAL A 16 31.33 -20.78 16.59
CA VAL A 16 30.33 -19.73 16.70
C VAL A 16 29.46 -19.80 15.45
N ALA A 17 28.28 -20.42 15.57
CA ALA A 17 27.25 -20.34 14.56
C ALA A 17 26.69 -18.91 14.56
N THR A 18 27.08 -18.09 13.58
CA THR A 18 26.44 -16.81 13.33
C THR A 18 25.06 -17.08 12.73
N ALA A 19 24.02 -17.01 13.56
CA ALA A 19 22.64 -16.95 13.06
C ALA A 19 22.51 -15.69 12.20
N ARG A 20 22.32 -15.87 10.90
CA ARG A 20 21.85 -14.77 10.02
C ARG A 20 20.41 -14.51 10.44
N VAL A 21 20.17 -13.36 11.03
CA VAL A 21 18.81 -12.80 11.13
C VAL A 21 18.51 -12.27 9.74
N ASP A 22 17.88 -13.09 8.92
CA ASP A 22 17.30 -12.63 7.67
C ASP A 22 16.12 -11.72 8.07
N GLY A 23 16.40 -10.41 8.21
CA GLY A 23 15.37 -9.41 8.41
C GLY A 23 14.49 -9.37 7.15
N GLU A 24 13.19 -9.20 7.35
CA GLU A 24 12.25 -8.99 6.24
C GLU A 24 12.78 -7.89 5.31
N PRO A 25 12.72 -8.07 3.98
CA PRO A 25 13.26 -7.10 3.04
C PRO A 25 12.52 -5.76 3.19
N ALA A 26 13.29 -4.68 3.28
CA ALA A 26 12.74 -3.33 3.44
C ALA A 26 11.81 -2.98 2.26
N ARG A 27 10.60 -2.50 2.57
CA ARG A 27 9.61 -2.01 1.62
C ARG A 27 9.67 -0.49 1.52
N VAL A 28 9.74 0.03 0.31
CA VAL A 28 9.89 1.48 0.04
C VAL A 28 8.95 1.88 -1.09
N ASN A 29 8.33 3.04 -0.97
CA ASN A 29 7.55 3.65 -2.06
C ASN A 29 8.49 4.25 -3.12
N ARG A 30 9.01 3.41 -4.00
CA ARG A 30 9.97 3.82 -5.06
C ARG A 30 9.30 4.57 -6.19
N GLY A 31 8.02 4.34 -6.41
CA GLY A 31 7.23 5.02 -7.42
C GLY A 31 6.83 6.45 -7.03
N HIS A 32 7.07 6.84 -5.77
CA HIS A 32 6.58 8.09 -5.19
C HIS A 32 5.07 8.28 -5.36
N ASP A 33 4.33 7.17 -5.40
CA ASP A 33 2.88 7.19 -5.52
C ASP A 33 2.25 7.79 -4.26
N PRO A 34 1.34 8.77 -4.36
CA PRO A 34 0.73 9.37 -3.19
C PRO A 34 -0.02 8.33 -2.36
N PHE A 35 0.24 8.31 -1.04
CA PHE A 35 -0.41 7.45 -0.06
C PHE A 35 -0.88 8.30 1.12
N LEU A 36 -2.18 8.44 1.29
CA LEU A 36 -2.79 9.43 2.17
C LEU A 36 -3.73 8.74 3.16
N GLN A 37 -3.45 8.81 4.46
CA GLN A 37 -4.47 8.52 5.46
C GLN A 37 -5.40 9.72 5.57
N ILE A 38 -6.69 9.54 5.25
CA ILE A 38 -7.66 10.63 5.19
C ILE A 38 -8.61 10.66 6.40
N SER A 39 -8.79 9.53 7.10
CA SER A 39 -9.61 9.43 8.32
C SER A 39 -9.07 8.38 9.30
N LYS A 40 -9.52 8.43 10.57
CA LYS A 40 -9.09 7.52 11.65
C LYS A 40 -10.15 7.39 12.75
N ALA A 41 -11.41 7.11 12.39
CA ALA A 41 -12.49 7.03 13.37
C ALA A 41 -12.78 5.60 13.85
N ILE A 42 -12.49 4.59 13.03
CA ILE A 42 -12.74 3.18 13.36
C ILE A 42 -11.45 2.57 13.92
N ALA A 43 -11.53 2.07 15.16
CA ALA A 43 -10.43 1.38 15.82
C ALA A 43 -10.11 0.03 15.11
N ASP A 44 -8.89 -0.46 15.30
CA ASP A 44 -8.40 -1.76 14.84
C ASP A 44 -8.51 -1.99 13.33
N CYS A 45 -8.76 -0.92 12.55
CA CYS A 45 -8.77 -1.03 11.10
C CYS A 45 -7.37 -1.37 10.56
N PRO A 46 -7.21 -2.49 9.82
CA PRO A 46 -5.91 -2.89 9.29
C PRO A 46 -5.32 -1.83 8.36
N THR A 47 -4.10 -1.40 8.66
CA THR A 47 -3.39 -0.41 7.83
C THR A 47 -3.01 -1.03 6.48
N PRO A 48 -3.46 -0.48 5.36
CA PRO A 48 -3.06 -0.96 4.05
C PRO A 48 -1.55 -0.90 3.84
N LEU A 49 -1.01 -1.84 3.05
CA LEU A 49 0.38 -1.80 2.64
C LEU A 49 0.67 -0.54 1.80
N GLY A 50 -0.32 -0.10 1.01
CA GLY A 50 -0.13 1.02 0.09
C GLY A 50 0.90 0.70 -1.00
N PRO A 51 1.63 1.71 -1.50
CA PRO A 51 2.59 1.57 -2.58
C PRO A 51 4.00 1.15 -2.11
N PHE A 52 4.11 0.50 -0.94
CA PHE A 52 5.40 0.07 -0.41
C PHE A 52 5.77 -1.31 -0.94
N GLU A 53 6.91 -1.39 -1.62
CA GLU A 53 7.40 -2.58 -2.32
C GLU A 53 8.80 -2.94 -1.87
N THR A 54 9.12 -4.24 -1.86
CA THR A 54 10.49 -4.74 -1.81
C THR A 54 11.22 -4.33 -3.09
N GLU A 55 12.55 -4.42 -3.09
CA GLU A 55 13.33 -4.16 -4.31
C GLU A 55 12.94 -5.14 -5.44
N LYS A 56 12.71 -6.40 -5.08
CA LYS A 56 12.29 -7.41 -6.06
C LYS A 56 10.93 -7.08 -6.69
N GLU A 57 9.92 -6.76 -5.89
CA GLU A 57 8.60 -6.38 -6.39
C GLU A 57 8.68 -5.15 -7.30
N TRP A 58 9.46 -4.15 -6.90
CA TRP A 58 9.68 -2.97 -7.73
C TRP A 58 10.31 -3.28 -9.09
N LEU A 59 11.36 -4.12 -9.11
CA LEU A 59 12.01 -4.51 -10.35
C LEU A 59 11.07 -5.31 -11.26
N ASP A 60 10.26 -6.20 -10.68
CA ASP A 60 9.26 -6.98 -11.40
C ASP A 60 8.15 -6.09 -12.00
N ASP A 61 7.72 -5.01 -11.31
CA ASP A 61 6.65 -4.12 -11.77
C ASP A 61 7.14 -2.94 -12.61
N SER A 62 8.37 -2.48 -12.45
CA SER A 62 8.90 -1.26 -13.08
C SER A 62 8.77 -1.25 -14.60
N HIS A 63 8.97 -2.39 -15.25
CA HIS A 63 8.78 -2.56 -16.69
C HIS A 63 7.32 -2.31 -17.10
N TYR A 64 6.38 -2.90 -16.37
CA TYR A 64 4.96 -2.72 -16.62
C TYR A 64 4.45 -1.32 -16.31
N ARG A 65 5.09 -0.60 -15.36
CA ARG A 65 4.74 0.80 -15.08
C ARG A 65 4.97 1.70 -16.29
N ILE A 66 6.02 1.45 -17.08
CA ILE A 66 6.26 2.20 -18.33
C ILE A 66 5.15 1.94 -19.34
N GLU A 67 4.83 0.68 -19.59
CA GLU A 67 3.79 0.30 -20.57
C GLU A 67 2.40 0.79 -20.17
N ARG A 68 2.01 0.59 -18.91
CA ARG A 68 0.72 1.05 -18.39
C ARG A 68 0.63 2.57 -18.31
N GLY A 69 1.77 3.24 -18.06
CA GLY A 69 1.83 4.68 -17.88
C GLY A 69 1.61 5.46 -19.16
N ASN A 70 2.11 4.98 -20.30
CA ASN A 70 2.08 5.74 -21.55
C ASN A 70 0.87 5.43 -22.45
N SER A 71 0.07 4.40 -22.14
CA SER A 71 -1.04 3.94 -22.99
C SER A 71 -2.04 5.06 -23.33
N CYS A 72 -2.49 5.83 -22.35
CA CYS A 72 -3.45 6.91 -22.59
C CYS A 72 -2.87 8.08 -23.41
N TRP A 73 -1.56 8.30 -23.33
CA TRP A 73 -0.87 9.28 -24.18
C TRP A 73 -0.81 8.83 -25.63
N ILE A 74 -0.42 7.57 -25.86
CA ILE A 74 -0.36 6.98 -27.22
C ILE A 74 -1.74 7.00 -27.87
N GLU A 75 -2.81 6.79 -27.10
CA GLU A 75 -4.21 6.85 -27.57
C GLU A 75 -4.74 8.28 -27.70
N GLY A 76 -3.98 9.31 -27.41
CA GLY A 76 -4.40 10.71 -27.47
C GLY A 76 -5.40 11.14 -26.41
N ARG A 77 -5.58 10.36 -25.33
CA ARG A 77 -6.53 10.65 -24.23
C ARG A 77 -5.92 11.42 -23.07
N CYS A 78 -4.60 11.50 -22.99
CA CYS A 78 -3.89 12.15 -21.88
C CYS A 78 -3.09 13.35 -22.39
N ARG A 79 -3.01 14.42 -21.55
CA ARG A 79 -2.18 15.59 -21.79
C ARG A 79 -0.70 15.41 -21.41
N LEU A 80 -0.41 14.46 -20.50
CA LEU A 80 0.95 14.13 -20.06
C LEU A 80 1.38 12.78 -20.63
N PRO A 81 2.69 12.60 -20.91
CA PRO A 81 3.20 11.41 -21.60
C PRO A 81 3.18 10.14 -20.75
N ASN A 82 2.90 10.27 -19.45
CA ASN A 82 2.79 9.13 -18.54
C ASN A 82 1.69 9.40 -17.51
N ALA A 83 0.80 8.42 -17.31
CA ALA A 83 -0.35 8.52 -16.40
C ALA A 83 0.05 8.72 -14.93
N TYR A 84 1.20 8.20 -14.49
CA TYR A 84 1.71 8.41 -13.12
C TYR A 84 2.12 9.87 -12.83
N LEU A 85 2.37 10.68 -13.85
CA LEU A 85 2.70 12.10 -13.66
C LEU A 85 1.52 12.94 -13.17
N TYR A 86 0.30 12.43 -13.26
CA TYR A 86 -0.90 13.10 -12.75
C TYR A 86 -1.10 12.89 -11.26
N ASP A 87 -0.56 11.82 -10.68
CA ASP A 87 -0.98 11.34 -9.36
C ASP A 87 -0.73 12.35 -8.25
N ALA A 88 0.35 13.12 -8.31
CA ALA A 88 0.63 14.20 -7.35
C ALA A 88 -0.42 15.35 -7.47
N GLU A 89 -0.77 15.78 -8.68
CA GLU A 89 -1.79 16.83 -8.90
C GLU A 89 -3.18 16.34 -8.49
N ILE A 90 -3.49 15.06 -8.75
CA ILE A 90 -4.74 14.43 -8.32
C ILE A 90 -4.79 14.38 -6.78
N ALA A 91 -3.70 14.04 -6.09
CA ALA A 91 -3.65 14.00 -4.63
C ALA A 91 -4.02 15.35 -4.00
N GLU A 92 -3.47 16.45 -4.51
CA GLU A 92 -3.82 17.79 -4.05
C GLU A 92 -5.30 18.12 -4.33
N SER A 93 -5.80 17.75 -5.51
CA SER A 93 -7.19 18.01 -5.90
C SER A 93 -8.17 17.19 -5.06
N VAL A 94 -7.83 15.94 -4.75
CA VAL A 94 -8.59 15.08 -3.83
C VAL A 94 -8.67 15.69 -2.44
N GLN A 95 -7.58 16.21 -1.88
CA GLN A 95 -7.59 16.84 -0.55
C GLN A 95 -8.55 18.05 -0.50
N ARG A 96 -8.56 18.91 -1.53
CA ARG A 96 -9.50 20.03 -1.64
C ARG A 96 -10.95 19.55 -1.74
N ARG A 97 -11.21 18.49 -2.51
CA ARG A 97 -12.54 17.91 -2.65
C ARG A 97 -13.03 17.29 -1.34
N LEU A 98 -12.19 16.53 -0.66
CA LEU A 98 -12.50 15.88 0.62
C LEU A 98 -12.86 16.89 1.71
N ALA A 99 -12.25 18.08 1.72
CA ALA A 99 -12.60 19.12 2.66
C ALA A 99 -14.08 19.56 2.55
N ASN A 100 -14.61 19.60 1.33
CA ASN A 100 -16.01 19.96 1.07
C ASN A 100 -16.97 18.77 1.22
N LEU A 101 -16.51 17.57 0.90
CA LEU A 101 -17.31 16.35 0.89
C LEU A 101 -17.80 15.94 2.29
N ASN A 102 -17.04 16.24 3.34
CA ASN A 102 -17.40 15.85 4.71
C ASN A 102 -18.75 16.44 5.18
N LEU A 103 -19.13 17.60 4.67
CA LEU A 103 -20.41 18.24 5.00
C LEU A 103 -21.62 17.41 4.55
N ALA A 104 -21.46 16.64 3.47
CA ALA A 104 -22.55 15.85 2.90
C ALA A 104 -22.53 14.37 3.35
N THR A 105 -21.34 13.81 3.61
CA THR A 105 -21.19 12.36 3.83
C THR A 105 -20.73 11.99 5.23
N HIS A 106 -20.23 12.96 6.03
CA HIS A 106 -19.64 12.71 7.35
C HIS A 106 -18.59 11.58 7.34
N TRP A 107 -17.83 11.51 6.26
CA TRP A 107 -16.90 10.40 6.03
C TRP A 107 -15.79 10.33 7.09
N ARG A 108 -15.37 11.45 7.66
CA ARG A 108 -14.31 11.46 8.68
C ARG A 108 -14.72 10.73 9.96
N GLU A 109 -15.97 10.89 10.35
CA GLU A 109 -16.53 10.34 11.59
C GLU A 109 -16.94 8.87 11.42
N GLN A 110 -17.10 8.41 10.18
CA GLN A 110 -17.64 7.09 9.86
C GLN A 110 -16.63 6.16 9.20
N SER A 111 -15.34 6.55 9.16
CA SER A 111 -14.35 5.72 8.46
C SER A 111 -12.94 5.84 9.03
N THR A 112 -12.13 4.85 8.70
CA THR A 112 -10.66 4.87 8.78
C THR A 112 -10.16 4.48 7.40
N LEU A 113 -9.74 5.46 6.61
CA LEU A 113 -9.47 5.27 5.19
C LEU A 113 -8.09 5.79 4.79
N TRP A 114 -7.51 5.08 3.83
CA TRP A 114 -6.32 5.47 3.08
C TRP A 114 -6.66 5.54 1.60
N LEU A 115 -5.99 6.45 0.90
CA LEU A 115 -6.02 6.56 -0.55
C LEU A 115 -4.62 6.30 -1.09
N THR A 116 -4.52 5.33 -2.00
CA THR A 116 -3.34 5.13 -2.84
C THR A 116 -3.68 5.66 -4.24
N LEU A 117 -2.84 6.53 -4.78
CA LEU A 117 -3.02 7.06 -6.12
C LEU A 117 -1.95 6.50 -7.04
N GLN A 118 -2.37 5.79 -8.08
CA GLN A 118 -1.47 5.21 -9.07
C GLN A 118 -2.10 5.28 -10.46
N ARG A 119 -1.41 5.85 -11.41
CA ARG A 119 -1.83 5.89 -12.81
C ARG A 119 -3.23 6.47 -12.99
N ARG A 120 -3.55 7.58 -12.26
CA ARG A 120 -4.86 8.24 -12.27
C ARG A 120 -6.00 7.41 -11.64
N PHE A 121 -5.66 6.29 -11.00
CA PHE A 121 -6.61 5.51 -10.21
C PHE A 121 -6.49 5.90 -8.75
N ILE A 122 -7.62 5.93 -8.05
CA ILE A 122 -7.70 6.08 -6.59
C ILE A 122 -8.15 4.75 -6.01
N TYR A 123 -7.26 4.08 -5.29
CA TYR A 123 -7.61 2.93 -4.47
C TYR A 123 -8.05 3.43 -3.10
N VAL A 124 -9.30 3.15 -2.73
CA VAL A 124 -9.87 3.51 -1.42
C VAL A 124 -9.82 2.27 -0.54
N GLU A 125 -8.97 2.29 0.48
CA GLU A 125 -8.66 1.14 1.33
C GLU A 125 -8.94 1.49 2.79
N GLY A 126 -9.37 0.49 3.58
CA GLY A 126 -9.64 0.65 5.00
C GLY A 126 -11.06 0.32 5.40
N CYS A 127 -11.51 0.88 6.52
CA CYS A 127 -12.77 0.51 7.17
C CYS A 127 -13.79 1.62 7.07
N VAL A 128 -15.07 1.23 6.88
CA VAL A 128 -16.22 2.12 6.93
C VAL A 128 -17.26 1.58 7.90
N ALA A 129 -17.97 2.47 8.59
CA ALA A 129 -19.07 2.08 9.49
C ALA A 129 -20.23 1.44 8.72
N PRO A 130 -20.98 0.52 9.35
CA PRO A 130 -22.23 0.04 8.79
C PRO A 130 -23.18 1.23 8.50
N GLY A 131 -23.72 1.29 7.29
CA GLY A 131 -24.60 2.38 6.87
C GLY A 131 -23.89 3.63 6.32
N PHE A 132 -22.55 3.65 6.23
CA PHE A 132 -21.82 4.70 5.54
C PHE A 132 -22.25 4.79 4.07
N ASP A 133 -22.59 6.01 3.60
CA ASP A 133 -22.94 6.23 2.18
C ASP A 133 -21.71 6.19 1.28
N LYS A 134 -21.19 4.97 1.14
CA LYS A 134 -20.03 4.67 0.34
C LYS A 134 -20.22 5.05 -1.13
N LYS A 135 -21.42 4.84 -1.66
CA LYS A 135 -21.72 5.14 -3.06
C LYS A 135 -21.54 6.62 -3.37
N THR A 136 -22.12 7.50 -2.57
CA THR A 136 -21.96 8.95 -2.73
C THR A 136 -20.50 9.35 -2.57
N PHE A 137 -19.81 8.83 -1.55
CA PHE A 137 -18.39 9.13 -1.30
C PHE A 137 -17.51 8.79 -2.52
N LEU A 138 -17.60 7.56 -3.03
CA LEU A 138 -16.80 7.11 -4.19
C LEU A 138 -17.16 7.86 -5.47
N THR A 139 -18.47 8.14 -5.68
CA THR A 139 -18.94 8.92 -6.84
C THR A 139 -18.38 10.33 -6.81
N GLU A 140 -18.33 10.96 -5.64
CA GLU A 140 -17.76 12.29 -5.51
C GLU A 140 -16.24 12.29 -5.69
N LEU A 141 -15.52 11.29 -5.20
CA LEU A 141 -14.09 11.15 -5.48
C LEU A 141 -13.81 11.02 -6.99
N ALA A 142 -14.63 10.26 -7.69
CA ALA A 142 -14.48 10.03 -9.14
C ALA A 142 -14.66 11.33 -9.99
N LYS A 143 -15.29 12.36 -9.43
CA LYS A 143 -15.42 13.68 -10.08
C LYS A 143 -14.17 14.56 -9.94
N THR A 144 -13.12 14.08 -9.27
CA THR A 144 -11.85 14.82 -9.19
C THR A 144 -11.21 14.85 -10.58
N ALA A 145 -10.69 16.03 -10.94
CA ALA A 145 -10.05 16.20 -12.24
C ALA A 145 -8.93 15.19 -12.47
N ASP A 146 -8.82 14.71 -13.69
CA ASP A 146 -7.82 13.73 -14.16
C ASP A 146 -7.95 12.32 -13.53
N VAL A 147 -8.89 12.07 -12.64
CA VAL A 147 -9.17 10.71 -12.13
C VAL A 147 -9.83 9.87 -13.22
N GLU A 148 -9.26 8.71 -13.50
CA GLU A 148 -9.80 7.76 -14.46
C GLU A 148 -10.72 6.73 -13.81
N ARG A 149 -10.37 6.28 -12.59
CA ARG A 149 -11.15 5.28 -11.85
C ARG A 149 -10.96 5.42 -10.35
N VAL A 150 -12.02 5.14 -9.60
CA VAL A 150 -11.97 4.89 -8.16
C VAL A 150 -12.25 3.41 -7.92
N ILE A 151 -11.38 2.76 -7.16
CA ILE A 151 -11.45 1.34 -6.82
C ILE A 151 -11.79 1.22 -5.34
N ASP A 152 -12.87 0.52 -5.05
CA ASP A 152 -13.37 0.30 -3.69
C ASP A 152 -12.78 -0.99 -3.10
N ASN A 153 -11.84 -0.83 -2.19
CA ASN A 153 -11.27 -1.89 -1.37
C ASN A 153 -11.64 -1.71 0.11
N THR A 154 -12.77 -1.07 0.41
CA THR A 154 -13.19 -0.84 1.80
C THR A 154 -13.86 -2.07 2.40
N ILE A 155 -13.75 -2.21 3.73
CA ILE A 155 -14.38 -3.26 4.52
C ILE A 155 -15.25 -2.65 5.62
N THR A 156 -16.21 -3.41 6.14
CA THR A 156 -17.04 -3.02 7.30
C THR A 156 -16.67 -3.76 8.58
N ASP A 157 -15.94 -4.88 8.46
CA ASP A 157 -15.45 -5.67 9.60
C ASP A 157 -13.92 -5.57 9.66
N PRO A 158 -13.35 -4.84 10.64
CA PRO A 158 -11.89 -4.76 10.82
C PRO A 158 -11.19 -6.10 11.09
N HIS A 159 -11.95 -7.10 11.55
CA HIS A 159 -11.43 -8.44 11.87
C HIS A 159 -11.71 -9.49 10.78
N ALA A 160 -12.08 -9.05 9.58
CA ALA A 160 -12.32 -9.95 8.46
C ALA A 160 -11.08 -10.82 8.17
N ALA A 161 -11.29 -12.13 8.01
CA ALA A 161 -10.21 -13.10 7.80
C ALA A 161 -9.45 -12.88 6.49
N GLN A 162 -10.12 -12.31 5.49
CA GLN A 162 -9.54 -11.95 4.19
C GLN A 162 -9.87 -10.51 3.85
N LEU A 163 -8.89 -9.80 3.32
CA LEU A 163 -8.99 -8.39 2.98
C LEU A 163 -8.83 -8.19 1.47
N PRO A 164 -9.47 -7.16 0.89
CA PRO A 164 -9.29 -6.80 -0.51
C PRO A 164 -7.98 -6.05 -0.78
N TYR A 165 -7.13 -5.87 0.22
CA TYR A 165 -5.84 -5.22 0.14
C TYR A 165 -4.81 -5.90 1.05
N ARG A 166 -3.52 -5.78 0.71
CA ARG A 166 -2.41 -6.21 1.58
C ARG A 166 -2.24 -5.21 2.73
N THR A 167 -1.76 -5.69 3.87
CA THR A 167 -1.54 -4.84 5.05
C THR A 167 -0.06 -4.68 5.38
N GLN A 168 0.26 -3.63 6.14
CA GLN A 168 1.61 -3.44 6.66
C GLN A 168 2.00 -4.51 7.68
N ALA A 169 1.02 -5.07 8.40
CA ALA A 169 1.26 -6.11 9.40
C ALA A 169 1.51 -7.49 8.75
N ASP A 170 0.95 -7.75 7.57
CA ASP A 170 1.09 -9.01 6.85
C ASP A 170 1.15 -8.72 5.33
N PRO A 171 2.30 -8.24 4.84
CA PRO A 171 2.44 -7.74 3.48
C PRO A 171 2.39 -8.84 2.41
N ASP A 172 2.63 -10.10 2.79
CA ASP A 172 2.69 -11.23 1.87
C ASP A 172 1.40 -12.05 1.84
N LYS A 173 0.42 -11.72 2.71
CA LYS A 173 -0.87 -12.41 2.72
C LYS A 173 -1.64 -12.17 1.42
N PRO A 174 -2.16 -13.23 0.78
CA PRO A 174 -2.98 -13.10 -0.41
C PRO A 174 -4.22 -12.24 -0.16
N MET A 175 -4.52 -11.34 -1.08
CA MET A 175 -5.76 -10.57 -1.09
C MET A 175 -6.96 -11.42 -1.54
N LEU A 176 -8.17 -10.97 -1.23
CA LEU A 176 -9.36 -11.45 -1.93
C LEU A 176 -9.22 -11.16 -3.42
N ASP A 177 -9.45 -12.17 -4.25
CA ASP A 177 -9.57 -11.96 -5.69
C ASP A 177 -10.92 -11.27 -5.96
N PRO A 178 -10.93 -10.04 -6.53
CA PRO A 178 -12.18 -9.35 -6.84
C PRO A 178 -12.99 -10.00 -7.95
N GLY A 179 -12.50 -11.10 -8.54
CA GLY A 179 -13.14 -11.85 -9.63
C GLY A 179 -13.86 -13.12 -9.20
N ASN A 180 -13.90 -13.46 -7.90
CA ASN A 180 -14.58 -14.68 -7.41
C ASN A 180 -15.82 -14.32 -6.57
#